data_3345cc1c9872bfa58e6d6d7cfbc31ca6
#
_entry.id   3345cc1c9872bfa58e6d6d7cfbc31ca6
#
_cell.length_a   1.000
_cell.length_b   1.000
_cell.length_c   1.000
_cell.angle_alpha   90.00
_cell.angle_beta   90.00
_cell.angle_gamma   90.00
#
_symmetry.space_group_name_H-M   'P 1'
#
loop_
_entity.id
_entity.type
_entity.pdbx_description
1 polymer ?
#
loop_
_entity_poly.entity_id
_entity_poly.type
_entity_poly.pdbx_seq_one_letter_code
_entity_poly.pdbx_strand_id
1 'polypeptide(L)'
;MSMSSIPSHSPTGKLYGWVEKIGNKVPHPFLLFIYLIVALMAATAILSALNVGVQNPTDGSRVVVKNLLSVEGLHWFLPNVIKNFSGFAPLGAILALVLGAGFAERVGLLPSLMVKMSSHVSARYASYMVLFIAFFSHISSDAALVIMPPLGALMFLAVGRHPVAGLLAAIAGVGCGFTANLLIVTTDVLLSGISTEAAKTLDASLHVSVIDNWYFMATSVIVLTLVGGLITDKLVDPRLGKWQGKSDETLQTLTAEQRFGLRIAGIAALLFVA
;
A
#
# COMPACT_ATOMS: atom_id res chain seq x y z
N MET A 1 -9.11 30.69 12.15
CA MET A 1 -7.67 30.64 12.49
C MET A 1 -6.89 30.75 11.19
N SER A 2 -6.17 31.87 10.99
CA SER A 2 -5.42 32.14 9.75
C SER A 2 -4.26 31.13 9.66
N MET A 3 -4.27 30.29 8.63
CA MET A 3 -3.09 29.52 8.25
C MET A 3 -1.99 30.50 7.88
N SER A 4 -0.95 30.61 8.69
CA SER A 4 0.24 31.37 8.36
C SER A 4 0.85 30.72 7.10
N SER A 5 0.71 31.40 5.97
CA SER A 5 1.31 31.02 4.71
C SER A 5 2.82 30.86 4.90
N ILE A 6 3.35 29.69 4.61
CA ILE A 6 4.79 29.45 4.50
C ILE A 6 5.32 30.44 3.49
N PRO A 7 6.35 31.23 3.79
CA PRO A 7 6.87 32.24 2.84
C PRO A 7 7.30 31.57 1.55
N SER A 8 6.72 31.98 0.43
CA SER A 8 6.98 31.43 -0.92
C SER A 8 8.40 31.62 -1.43
N HIS A 9 9.28 32.24 -0.65
CA HIS A 9 10.66 32.58 -1.05
C HIS A 9 11.75 31.65 -0.48
N SER A 10 11.38 30.60 0.31
CA SER A 10 12.39 29.60 0.70
C SER A 10 12.61 28.59 -0.43
N PRO A 11 13.83 28.07 -0.64
CA PRO A 11 14.11 27.02 -1.63
C PRO A 11 13.21 25.79 -1.45
N THR A 12 12.87 25.47 -0.21
CA THR A 12 11.90 24.42 0.17
C THR A 12 10.49 24.74 -0.30
N GLY A 13 10.02 25.99 -0.22
CA GLY A 13 8.69 26.40 -0.67
C GLY A 13 8.51 26.25 -2.20
N LYS A 14 9.56 26.52 -2.98
CA LYS A 14 9.54 26.31 -4.44
C LYS A 14 9.47 24.80 -4.80
N LEU A 15 10.21 23.96 -4.07
CA LEU A 15 10.19 22.51 -4.27
C LEU A 15 8.80 21.93 -3.95
N TYR A 16 8.20 22.31 -2.82
CA TYR A 16 6.84 21.88 -2.46
C TYR A 16 5.80 22.33 -3.49
N GLY A 17 5.85 23.59 -3.93
CA GLY A 17 4.95 24.08 -4.97
C GLY A 17 5.10 23.37 -6.31
N TRP A 18 6.32 22.96 -6.67
CA TRP A 18 6.57 22.17 -7.86
C TRP A 18 6.02 20.74 -7.74
N VAL A 19 6.27 20.08 -6.61
CA VAL A 19 5.74 18.72 -6.31
C VAL A 19 4.22 18.73 -6.31
N GLU A 20 3.60 19.71 -5.66
CA GLU A 20 2.14 19.89 -5.64
C GLU A 20 1.58 20.12 -7.04
N LYS A 21 2.21 20.98 -7.83
CA LYS A 21 1.78 21.27 -9.21
C LYS A 21 1.88 20.05 -10.12
N ILE A 22 2.90 19.20 -9.95
CA ILE A 22 3.02 17.96 -10.70
C ILE A 22 2.03 16.93 -10.17
N GLY A 23 1.94 16.74 -8.85
CA GLY A 23 1.03 15.79 -8.24
C GLY A 23 -0.43 16.01 -8.65
N ASN A 24 -0.86 17.27 -8.67
CA ASN A 24 -2.21 17.64 -9.09
C ASN A 24 -2.49 17.46 -10.60
N LYS A 25 -1.45 17.23 -11.41
CA LYS A 25 -1.57 16.94 -12.84
C LYS A 25 -1.57 15.44 -13.17
N VAL A 26 -1.27 14.60 -12.19
CA VAL A 26 -1.30 13.14 -12.40
C VAL A 26 -2.74 12.71 -12.69
N PRO A 27 -3.00 12.11 -13.87
CA PRO A 27 -4.34 11.68 -14.23
C PRO A 27 -4.79 10.49 -13.37
N HIS A 28 -6.09 10.18 -13.43
CA HIS A 28 -6.63 8.99 -12.77
C HIS A 28 -5.82 7.74 -13.16
N PRO A 29 -5.53 6.81 -12.23
CA PRO A 29 -4.70 5.62 -12.49
C PRO A 29 -5.08 4.85 -13.77
N PHE A 30 -6.36 4.71 -14.07
CA PHE A 30 -6.83 4.08 -15.30
C PHE A 30 -6.28 4.76 -16.57
N LEU A 31 -6.33 6.10 -16.65
CA LEU A 31 -5.78 6.86 -17.78
C LEU A 31 -4.26 6.75 -17.85
N LEU A 32 -3.61 6.66 -16.69
CA LEU A 32 -2.16 6.51 -16.61
C LEU A 32 -1.71 5.20 -17.26
N PHE A 33 -2.43 4.09 -17.01
CA PHE A 33 -2.16 2.81 -17.67
C PHE A 33 -2.42 2.86 -19.17
N ILE A 34 -3.46 3.57 -19.64
CA ILE A 34 -3.69 3.77 -21.08
C ILE A 34 -2.52 4.51 -21.70
N TYR A 35 -2.03 5.59 -21.08
CA TYR A 35 -0.88 6.33 -21.58
C TYR A 35 0.39 5.46 -21.61
N LEU A 36 0.60 4.61 -20.60
CA LEU A 36 1.71 3.66 -20.57
C LEU A 36 1.61 2.64 -21.72
N ILE A 37 0.43 2.11 -22.01
CA ILE A 37 0.22 1.19 -23.15
C ILE A 37 0.54 1.91 -24.46
N VAL A 38 0.02 3.11 -24.69
CA VAL A 38 0.29 3.89 -25.90
C VAL A 38 1.78 4.21 -26.02
N ALA A 39 2.42 4.63 -24.93
CA ALA A 39 3.85 4.90 -24.92
C ALA A 39 4.68 3.65 -25.22
N LEU A 40 4.29 2.49 -24.67
CA LEU A 40 4.93 1.21 -24.98
C LEU A 40 4.76 0.83 -26.46
N MET A 41 3.57 0.99 -27.00
CA MET A 41 3.31 0.70 -28.44
C MET A 41 4.16 1.61 -29.33
N ALA A 42 4.28 2.89 -29.00
CA ALA A 42 5.15 3.83 -29.72
C ALA A 42 6.65 3.43 -29.60
N ALA A 43 7.09 3.08 -28.39
CA ALA A 43 8.45 2.60 -28.17
C ALA A 43 8.77 1.33 -28.95
N THR A 44 7.84 0.36 -29.02
CA THR A 44 8.02 -0.87 -29.81
C THR A 44 8.12 -0.57 -31.31
N ALA A 45 7.39 0.43 -31.83
CA ALA A 45 7.49 0.84 -33.22
C ALA A 45 8.88 1.42 -33.53
N ILE A 46 9.41 2.27 -32.66
CA ILE A 46 10.75 2.88 -32.82
C ILE A 46 11.84 1.79 -32.72
N LEU A 47 11.78 0.93 -31.70
CA LEU A 47 12.78 -0.12 -31.49
C LEU A 47 12.76 -1.17 -32.60
N SER A 48 11.60 -1.48 -33.14
CA SER A 48 11.44 -2.38 -34.28
C SER A 48 12.02 -1.78 -35.56
N ALA A 49 11.81 -0.47 -35.79
CA ALA A 49 12.40 0.24 -36.93
C ALA A 49 13.96 0.27 -36.85
N LEU A 50 14.50 0.29 -35.64
CA LEU A 50 15.95 0.22 -35.37
C LEU A 50 16.50 -1.22 -35.37
N ASN A 51 15.69 -2.24 -35.66
CA ASN A 51 16.06 -3.66 -35.59
C ASN A 51 16.69 -4.08 -34.26
N VAL A 52 16.24 -3.48 -33.15
CA VAL A 52 16.71 -3.83 -31.82
C VAL A 52 16.25 -5.25 -31.48
N GLY A 53 17.18 -6.09 -31.07
CA GLY A 53 16.94 -7.44 -30.65
C GLY A 53 17.92 -7.86 -29.55
N VAL A 54 17.50 -8.79 -28.71
CA VAL A 54 18.31 -9.37 -27.64
C VAL A 54 18.45 -10.87 -27.86
N GLN A 55 19.53 -11.45 -27.35
CA GLN A 55 19.67 -12.91 -27.31
C GLN A 55 18.89 -13.48 -26.12
N ASN A 56 18.07 -14.49 -26.39
CA ASN A 56 17.38 -15.24 -25.36
C ASN A 56 18.42 -16.02 -24.53
N PRO A 57 18.48 -15.84 -23.19
CA PRO A 57 19.50 -16.50 -22.36
C PRO A 57 19.31 -18.02 -22.30
N THR A 58 18.11 -18.54 -22.60
CA THR A 58 17.80 -19.98 -22.49
C THR A 58 18.23 -20.78 -23.72
N ASP A 59 18.07 -20.25 -24.91
CA ASP A 59 18.31 -20.97 -26.18
C ASP A 59 19.26 -20.26 -27.12
N GLY A 60 19.74 -19.05 -26.76
CA GLY A 60 20.63 -18.23 -27.56
C GLY A 60 19.98 -17.63 -28.83
N SER A 61 18.69 -17.84 -29.05
CA SER A 61 17.98 -17.27 -30.18
C SER A 61 17.88 -15.75 -30.12
N ARG A 62 17.98 -15.09 -31.27
CA ARG A 62 17.78 -13.64 -31.33
C ARG A 62 16.29 -13.30 -31.39
N VAL A 63 15.79 -12.65 -30.36
CA VAL A 63 14.42 -12.12 -30.31
C VAL A 63 14.44 -10.65 -30.70
N VAL A 64 13.71 -10.30 -31.76
CA VAL A 64 13.58 -8.92 -32.26
C VAL A 64 12.28 -8.31 -31.76
N VAL A 65 12.32 -7.01 -31.43
CA VAL A 65 11.15 -6.28 -30.98
C VAL A 65 10.09 -6.22 -32.08
N LYS A 66 8.87 -6.68 -31.79
CA LYS A 66 7.72 -6.62 -32.70
C LYS A 66 7.08 -5.24 -32.64
N ASN A 67 6.76 -4.66 -33.80
CA ASN A 67 6.04 -3.39 -33.88
C ASN A 67 4.55 -3.61 -33.54
N LEU A 68 4.12 -3.19 -32.38
CA LEU A 68 2.73 -3.33 -31.94
C LEU A 68 1.76 -2.35 -32.63
N LEU A 69 2.27 -1.30 -33.31
CA LEU A 69 1.44 -0.37 -34.10
C LEU A 69 1.24 -0.83 -35.55
N SER A 70 1.91 -1.91 -35.99
CA SER A 70 1.66 -2.50 -37.31
C SER A 70 0.32 -3.27 -37.31
N VAL A 71 -0.24 -3.51 -38.50
CA VAL A 71 -1.45 -4.32 -38.64
C VAL A 71 -1.25 -5.71 -38.04
N GLU A 72 -0.09 -6.32 -38.29
CA GLU A 72 0.28 -7.63 -37.72
C GLU A 72 0.39 -7.55 -36.19
N GLY A 73 1.01 -6.47 -35.66
CA GLY A 73 1.13 -6.21 -34.21
C GLY A 73 -0.23 -6.04 -33.54
N LEU A 74 -1.15 -5.32 -34.14
CA LEU A 74 -2.51 -5.16 -33.64
C LEU A 74 -3.31 -6.47 -33.67
N HIS A 75 -3.21 -7.25 -34.75
CA HIS A 75 -3.82 -8.58 -34.82
C HIS A 75 -3.26 -9.55 -33.78
N TRP A 76 -1.99 -9.39 -33.40
CA TRP A 76 -1.40 -10.15 -32.31
C TRP A 76 -1.86 -9.62 -30.95
N PHE A 77 -1.88 -8.29 -30.76
CA PHE A 77 -2.14 -7.65 -29.46
C PHE A 77 -3.57 -7.94 -28.97
N LEU A 78 -4.60 -7.74 -29.80
CA LEU A 78 -5.99 -7.81 -29.39
C LEU A 78 -6.41 -9.18 -28.79
N PRO A 79 -6.14 -10.32 -29.41
CA PRO A 79 -6.44 -11.62 -28.80
C PRO A 79 -5.57 -11.92 -27.58
N ASN A 80 -4.32 -11.43 -27.56
CA ASN A 80 -3.40 -11.72 -26.47
C ASN A 80 -3.70 -10.89 -25.21
N VAL A 81 -4.41 -9.77 -25.27
CA VAL A 81 -4.84 -9.02 -24.08
C VAL A 81 -5.66 -9.92 -23.15
N ILE A 82 -6.68 -10.58 -23.67
CA ILE A 82 -7.54 -11.48 -22.89
C ILE A 82 -6.76 -12.69 -22.41
N LYS A 83 -5.96 -13.30 -23.30
CA LYS A 83 -5.14 -14.46 -22.96
C LYS A 83 -4.12 -14.16 -21.87
N ASN A 84 -3.43 -13.02 -21.95
CA ASN A 84 -2.45 -12.61 -20.95
C ASN A 84 -3.12 -12.30 -19.62
N PHE A 85 -4.29 -11.65 -19.63
CA PHE A 85 -5.05 -11.40 -18.41
C PHE A 85 -5.50 -12.69 -17.74
N SER A 86 -6.18 -13.57 -18.48
CA SER A 86 -6.71 -14.84 -17.94
C SER A 86 -5.62 -15.86 -17.60
N GLY A 87 -4.50 -15.81 -18.31
CA GLY A 87 -3.33 -16.66 -18.07
C GLY A 87 -2.33 -16.11 -17.04
N PHE A 88 -2.63 -14.97 -16.44
CA PHE A 88 -1.76 -14.41 -15.39
C PHE A 88 -1.82 -15.28 -14.13
N ALA A 89 -0.73 -15.99 -13.85
CA ALA A 89 -0.69 -17.04 -12.84
C ALA A 89 -1.21 -16.62 -11.45
N PRO A 90 -0.89 -15.43 -10.90
CA PRO A 90 -1.40 -15.02 -9.60
C PRO A 90 -2.84 -14.49 -9.60
N LEU A 91 -3.52 -14.38 -10.75
CA LEU A 91 -4.85 -13.77 -10.86
C LEU A 91 -5.88 -14.41 -9.92
N GLY A 92 -5.92 -15.74 -9.87
CA GLY A 92 -6.87 -16.48 -9.03
C GLY A 92 -6.65 -16.20 -7.54
N ALA A 93 -5.40 -16.22 -7.08
CA ALA A 93 -5.04 -15.94 -5.69
C ALA A 93 -5.30 -14.47 -5.32
N ILE A 94 -5.01 -13.52 -6.23
CA ILE A 94 -5.33 -12.11 -6.05
C ILE A 94 -6.83 -11.91 -5.88
N LEU A 95 -7.65 -12.49 -6.76
CA LEU A 95 -9.11 -12.39 -6.67
C LEU A 95 -9.65 -12.99 -5.38
N ALA A 96 -9.13 -14.14 -4.94
CA ALA A 96 -9.54 -14.77 -3.69
C ALA A 96 -9.22 -13.87 -2.48
N LEU A 97 -8.01 -13.27 -2.43
CA LEU A 97 -7.62 -12.35 -1.37
C LEU A 97 -8.47 -11.07 -1.38
N VAL A 98 -8.67 -10.45 -2.54
CA VAL A 98 -9.48 -9.23 -2.67
C VAL A 98 -10.93 -9.49 -2.25
N LEU A 99 -11.50 -10.63 -2.61
CA LEU A 99 -12.85 -11.01 -2.17
C LEU A 99 -12.90 -11.25 -0.65
N GLY A 100 -11.94 -11.98 -0.09
CA GLY A 100 -11.88 -12.26 1.34
C GLY A 100 -11.65 -11.01 2.18
N ALA A 101 -10.64 -10.21 1.84
CA ALA A 101 -10.33 -8.97 2.53
C ALA A 101 -11.45 -7.93 2.37
N GLY A 102 -11.99 -7.77 1.15
CA GLY A 102 -13.10 -6.86 0.88
C GLY A 102 -14.39 -7.26 1.61
N PHE A 103 -14.67 -8.57 1.76
CA PHE A 103 -15.77 -9.03 2.59
C PHE A 103 -15.54 -8.70 4.06
N ALA A 104 -14.36 -9.00 4.61
CA ALA A 104 -14.00 -8.70 6.00
C ALA A 104 -14.07 -7.19 6.31
N GLU A 105 -13.72 -6.35 5.34
CA GLU A 105 -13.86 -4.90 5.43
C GLU A 105 -15.33 -4.46 5.44
N ARG A 106 -16.14 -4.94 4.48
CA ARG A 106 -17.55 -4.55 4.34
C ARG A 106 -18.41 -4.98 5.53
N VAL A 107 -18.13 -6.11 6.15
CA VAL A 107 -18.82 -6.53 7.39
C VAL A 107 -18.30 -5.80 8.63
N GLY A 108 -17.32 -4.91 8.48
CA GLY A 108 -16.78 -4.10 9.57
C GLY A 108 -15.77 -4.84 10.47
N LEU A 109 -15.32 -6.05 10.10
CA LEU A 109 -14.36 -6.82 10.88
C LEU A 109 -13.02 -6.09 11.02
N LEU A 110 -12.43 -5.68 9.89
CA LEU A 110 -11.13 -4.99 9.87
C LEU A 110 -11.19 -3.62 10.58
N PRO A 111 -12.15 -2.72 10.28
CA PRO A 111 -12.32 -1.48 11.03
C PRO A 111 -12.50 -1.69 12.53
N SER A 112 -13.33 -2.66 12.94
CA SER A 112 -13.55 -2.97 14.36
C SER A 112 -12.28 -3.47 15.04
N LEU A 113 -11.46 -4.26 14.34
CA LEU A 113 -10.17 -4.72 14.85
C LEU A 113 -9.20 -3.56 15.07
N MET A 114 -9.10 -2.62 14.12
CA MET A 114 -8.28 -1.41 14.25
C MET A 114 -8.73 -0.56 15.43
N VAL A 115 -10.03 -0.32 15.58
CA VAL A 115 -10.61 0.40 16.73
C VAL A 115 -10.31 -0.34 18.04
N LYS A 116 -10.41 -1.67 18.07
CA LYS A 116 -10.08 -2.46 19.28
C LYS A 116 -8.59 -2.32 19.64
N MET A 117 -7.70 -2.37 18.66
CA MET A 117 -6.26 -2.19 18.91
C MET A 117 -5.93 -0.78 19.42
N SER A 118 -6.68 0.24 19.00
CA SER A 118 -6.50 1.63 19.42
C SER A 118 -7.07 1.96 20.81
N SER A 119 -7.95 1.13 21.36
CA SER A 119 -8.75 1.46 22.55
C SER A 119 -7.99 1.47 23.90
N HIS A 120 -6.78 0.92 23.97
CA HIS A 120 -5.99 0.79 25.21
C HIS A 120 -4.56 1.31 25.04
N VAL A 121 -4.42 2.52 24.52
CA VAL A 121 -3.11 3.12 24.26
C VAL A 121 -2.73 4.09 25.35
N SER A 122 -1.56 3.91 25.94
CA SER A 122 -1.00 4.89 26.89
C SER A 122 -0.28 6.02 26.12
N ALA A 123 -0.24 7.21 26.72
CA ALA A 123 0.41 8.40 26.12
C ALA A 123 1.85 8.14 25.67
N ARG A 124 2.58 7.31 26.43
CA ARG A 124 3.99 6.97 26.15
C ARG A 124 4.18 6.18 24.86
N TYR A 125 3.23 5.30 24.52
CA TYR A 125 3.36 4.38 23.40
C TYR A 125 2.44 4.73 22.21
N ALA A 126 1.74 5.87 22.29
CA ALA A 126 0.76 6.25 21.28
C ALA A 126 1.34 6.31 19.87
N SER A 127 2.52 6.88 19.68
CA SER A 127 3.18 6.98 18.37
C SER A 127 3.50 5.61 17.77
N TYR A 128 4.02 4.71 18.59
CA TYR A 128 4.36 3.34 18.17
C TYR A 128 3.11 2.53 17.83
N MET A 129 2.06 2.68 18.65
CA MET A 129 0.79 1.98 18.40
C MET A 129 0.08 2.47 17.14
N VAL A 130 0.05 3.78 16.90
CA VAL A 130 -0.52 4.34 15.66
C VAL A 130 0.20 3.79 14.44
N LEU A 131 1.52 3.78 14.44
CA LEU A 131 2.32 3.24 13.34
C LEU A 131 2.12 1.73 13.17
N PHE A 132 2.16 0.98 14.26
CA PHE A 132 1.94 -0.47 14.22
C PHE A 132 0.57 -0.82 13.64
N ILE A 133 -0.50 -0.12 14.09
CA ILE A 133 -1.85 -0.31 13.55
C ILE A 133 -1.92 0.12 12.09
N ALA A 134 -1.21 1.19 11.70
CA ALA A 134 -1.14 1.64 10.32
C ALA A 134 -0.49 0.58 9.41
N PHE A 135 0.61 -0.06 9.83
CA PHE A 135 1.20 -1.18 9.10
C PHE A 135 0.28 -2.40 9.05
N PHE A 136 -0.40 -2.71 10.14
CA PHE A 136 -1.39 -3.80 10.18
C PHE A 136 -2.58 -3.52 9.24
N SER A 137 -2.96 -2.25 9.08
CA SER A 137 -4.13 -1.85 8.29
C SER A 137 -4.00 -2.11 6.78
N HIS A 138 -2.80 -2.40 6.27
CA HIS A 138 -2.58 -2.71 4.85
C HIS A 138 -3.35 -3.92 4.33
N ILE A 139 -3.83 -4.80 5.21
CA ILE A 139 -4.77 -5.86 4.85
C ILE A 139 -6.08 -5.30 4.27
N SER A 140 -6.46 -4.08 4.66
CA SER A 140 -7.61 -3.33 4.12
C SER A 140 -7.28 -2.56 2.83
N SER A 141 -6.08 -2.72 2.27
CA SER A 141 -5.63 -2.01 1.05
C SER A 141 -5.90 -0.49 1.12
N ASP A 142 -6.63 0.05 0.15
CA ASP A 142 -6.88 1.50 0.03
C ASP A 142 -7.74 2.09 1.16
N ALA A 143 -8.60 1.28 1.81
CA ALA A 143 -9.42 1.75 2.92
C ALA A 143 -8.57 2.17 4.14
N ALA A 144 -7.38 1.60 4.30
CA ALA A 144 -6.43 2.02 5.33
C ALA A 144 -6.07 3.50 5.24
N LEU A 145 -5.92 4.04 4.01
CA LEU A 145 -5.62 5.46 3.78
C LEU A 145 -6.74 6.40 4.24
N VAL A 146 -7.97 5.92 4.27
CA VAL A 146 -9.14 6.70 4.71
C VAL A 146 -9.37 6.58 6.22
N ILE A 147 -9.19 5.38 6.76
CA ILE A 147 -9.53 5.04 8.15
C ILE A 147 -8.42 5.47 9.13
N MET A 148 -7.17 5.22 8.78
CA MET A 148 -6.06 5.40 9.71
C MET A 148 -5.73 6.85 10.06
N PRO A 149 -5.75 7.84 9.16
CA PRO A 149 -5.43 9.22 9.53
C PRO A 149 -6.35 9.80 10.61
N PRO A 150 -7.70 9.76 10.49
CA PRO A 150 -8.57 10.22 11.56
C PRO A 150 -8.43 9.37 12.84
N LEU A 151 -8.25 8.06 12.73
CA LEU A 151 -8.03 7.19 13.89
C LEU A 151 -6.75 7.56 14.65
N GLY A 152 -5.65 7.80 13.94
CA GLY A 152 -4.39 8.25 14.52
C GLY A 152 -4.53 9.59 15.24
N ALA A 153 -5.26 10.55 14.65
CA ALA A 153 -5.56 11.82 15.29
C ALA A 153 -6.35 11.64 16.59
N LEU A 154 -7.39 10.81 16.58
CA LEU A 154 -8.20 10.50 17.76
C LEU A 154 -7.42 9.77 18.86
N MET A 155 -6.53 8.85 18.49
CA MET A 155 -5.65 8.16 19.45
C MET A 155 -4.74 9.14 20.20
N PHE A 156 -4.15 10.12 19.51
CA PHE A 156 -3.32 11.15 20.15
C PHE A 156 -4.16 12.08 21.01
N LEU A 157 -5.32 12.48 20.53
CA LEU A 157 -6.27 13.32 21.25
C LEU A 157 -6.71 12.67 22.57
N ALA A 158 -7.04 11.37 22.54
CA ALA A 158 -7.48 10.62 23.71
C ALA A 158 -6.41 10.52 24.82
N VAL A 159 -5.14 10.64 24.46
CA VAL A 159 -4.02 10.63 25.44
C VAL A 159 -3.46 12.03 25.70
N GLY A 160 -4.17 13.09 25.30
CA GLY A 160 -3.79 14.50 25.55
C GLY A 160 -2.61 14.99 24.71
N ARG A 161 -2.30 14.33 23.58
CA ARG A 161 -1.25 14.72 22.64
C ARG A 161 -1.84 15.46 21.43
N HIS A 162 -0.97 16.11 20.65
CA HIS A 162 -1.42 16.92 19.52
C HIS A 162 -2.00 16.04 18.38
N PRO A 163 -3.29 16.17 18.00
CA PRO A 163 -3.95 15.26 17.05
C PRO A 163 -3.30 15.25 15.65
N VAL A 164 -2.72 16.39 15.22
CA VAL A 164 -2.00 16.48 13.95
C VAL A 164 -0.76 15.58 13.95
N ALA A 165 -0.08 15.40 15.09
CA ALA A 165 1.04 14.46 15.17
C ALA A 165 0.59 13.02 14.95
N GLY A 166 -0.56 12.62 15.52
CA GLY A 166 -1.17 11.32 15.32
C GLY A 166 -1.63 11.09 13.87
N LEU A 167 -2.24 12.11 13.27
CA LEU A 167 -2.64 12.12 11.86
C LEU A 167 -1.42 11.91 10.94
N LEU A 168 -0.35 12.68 11.14
CA LEU A 168 0.87 12.57 10.34
C LEU A 168 1.56 11.22 10.52
N ALA A 169 1.61 10.69 11.76
CA ALA A 169 2.15 9.36 12.03
C ALA A 169 1.34 8.27 11.31
N ALA A 170 0.01 8.36 11.32
CA ALA A 170 -0.86 7.42 10.63
C ALA A 170 -0.68 7.48 9.10
N ILE A 171 -0.64 8.68 8.51
CA ILE A 171 -0.39 8.87 7.06
C ILE A 171 0.99 8.31 6.70
N ALA A 172 2.02 8.62 7.50
CA ALA A 172 3.37 8.10 7.27
C ALA A 172 3.41 6.56 7.39
N GLY A 173 2.74 5.98 8.38
CA GLY A 173 2.66 4.54 8.57
C GLY A 173 1.99 3.83 7.38
N VAL A 174 0.84 4.33 6.92
CA VAL A 174 0.16 3.75 5.76
C VAL A 174 0.96 4.00 4.47
N GLY A 175 1.50 5.20 4.26
CA GLY A 175 2.22 5.54 3.03
C GLY A 175 3.60 4.88 2.92
N CYS A 176 4.40 4.90 4.00
CA CYS A 176 5.75 4.33 4.00
C CYS A 176 5.76 2.82 4.17
N GLY A 177 4.71 2.26 4.74
CA GLY A 177 4.62 0.84 5.04
C GLY A 177 3.94 0.01 3.95
N PHE A 178 3.71 0.55 2.77
CA PHE A 178 2.97 -0.13 1.69
C PHE A 178 3.49 -1.53 1.34
N THR A 179 4.78 -1.78 1.57
CA THR A 179 5.43 -3.08 1.37
C THR A 179 5.91 -3.75 2.65
N ALA A 180 5.66 -3.15 3.82
CA ALA A 180 6.02 -3.71 5.12
C ALA A 180 4.76 -4.20 5.84
N ASN A 181 4.49 -5.49 5.75
CA ASN A 181 3.26 -6.11 6.24
C ASN A 181 3.55 -7.25 7.22
N LEU A 182 2.68 -7.40 8.23
CA LEU A 182 2.70 -8.59 9.11
C LEU A 182 1.92 -9.75 8.52
N LEU A 183 0.92 -9.45 7.71
CA LEU A 183 0.06 -10.42 7.04
C LEU A 183 0.33 -10.37 5.55
N ILE A 184 0.10 -11.48 4.88
CA ILE A 184 0.19 -11.55 3.42
C ILE A 184 -0.96 -10.73 2.82
N VAL A 185 -0.62 -9.80 1.94
CA VAL A 185 -1.57 -8.93 1.24
C VAL A 185 -1.53 -9.18 -0.27
N THR A 186 -2.45 -8.57 -0.99
CA THR A 186 -2.58 -8.76 -2.45
C THR A 186 -1.29 -8.44 -3.21
N THR A 187 -0.55 -7.43 -2.75
CA THR A 187 0.74 -7.03 -3.35
C THR A 187 1.79 -8.15 -3.28
N ASP A 188 1.83 -8.92 -2.19
CA ASP A 188 2.79 -10.01 -2.01
C ASP A 188 2.53 -11.13 -3.04
N VAL A 189 1.25 -11.46 -3.26
CA VAL A 189 0.83 -12.45 -4.27
C VAL A 189 1.18 -11.97 -5.69
N LEU A 190 0.94 -10.69 -5.96
CA LEU A 190 1.26 -10.07 -7.26
C LEU A 190 2.77 -10.13 -7.52
N LEU A 191 3.59 -9.70 -6.56
CA LEU A 191 5.04 -9.66 -6.70
C LEU A 191 5.64 -11.07 -6.79
N SER A 192 5.15 -12.03 -6.01
CA SER A 192 5.58 -13.44 -6.11
C SER A 192 5.31 -14.01 -7.49
N GLY A 193 4.14 -13.73 -8.07
CA GLY A 193 3.80 -14.17 -9.41
C GLY A 193 4.68 -13.55 -10.50
N ILE A 194 4.90 -12.24 -10.46
CA ILE A 194 5.79 -11.54 -11.41
C ILE A 194 7.23 -12.07 -11.26
N SER A 195 7.71 -12.23 -10.03
CA SER A 195 9.07 -12.76 -9.76
C SER A 195 9.22 -14.20 -10.24
N THR A 196 8.18 -15.04 -10.09
CA THR A 196 8.17 -16.40 -10.59
C THR A 196 8.29 -16.43 -12.11
N GLU A 197 7.51 -15.62 -12.83
CA GLU A 197 7.58 -15.57 -14.29
C GLU A 197 8.94 -15.04 -14.78
N ALA A 198 9.52 -14.06 -14.07
CA ALA A 198 10.88 -13.59 -14.36
C ALA A 198 11.94 -14.69 -14.09
N ALA A 199 11.84 -15.40 -12.97
CA ALA A 199 12.78 -16.49 -12.63
C ALA A 199 12.73 -17.65 -13.63
N LYS A 200 11.56 -18.00 -14.13
CA LYS A 200 11.36 -19.03 -15.15
C LYS A 200 12.06 -18.72 -16.48
N THR A 201 12.39 -17.47 -16.75
CA THR A 201 13.20 -17.14 -17.94
C THR A 201 14.63 -17.66 -17.86
N LEU A 202 15.13 -17.92 -16.65
CA LEU A 202 16.46 -18.49 -16.39
C LEU A 202 16.39 -19.99 -16.17
N ASP A 203 15.44 -20.43 -15.35
CA ASP A 203 15.21 -21.86 -15.05
C ASP A 203 13.70 -22.08 -14.85
N ALA A 204 13.10 -22.93 -15.69
CA ALA A 204 11.68 -23.24 -15.69
C ALA A 204 11.18 -23.89 -14.38
N SER A 205 12.07 -24.44 -13.58
CA SER A 205 11.74 -25.07 -12.29
C SER A 205 11.63 -24.07 -11.13
N LEU A 206 12.12 -22.83 -11.31
CA LEU A 206 12.11 -21.83 -10.27
C LEU A 206 10.69 -21.32 -9.97
N HIS A 207 10.39 -21.27 -8.68
CA HIS A 207 9.14 -20.73 -8.16
C HIS A 207 9.43 -19.84 -6.96
N VAL A 208 8.94 -18.60 -6.99
CA VAL A 208 9.04 -17.66 -5.87
C VAL A 208 7.72 -17.72 -5.09
N SER A 209 7.82 -18.13 -3.82
CA SER A 209 6.65 -18.23 -2.94
C SER A 209 6.21 -16.87 -2.43
N VAL A 210 4.93 -16.74 -2.12
CA VAL A 210 4.34 -15.52 -1.52
C VAL A 210 4.96 -15.20 -0.15
N ILE A 211 5.46 -16.22 0.55
CA ILE A 211 6.05 -16.08 1.90
C ILE A 211 7.57 -15.89 1.90
N ASP A 212 8.23 -15.94 0.76
CA ASP A 212 9.71 -15.89 0.70
C ASP A 212 10.26 -14.58 1.27
N ASN A 213 9.52 -13.49 1.15
CA ASN A 213 9.91 -12.18 1.68
C ASN A 213 9.27 -11.85 3.06
N TRP A 214 8.50 -12.76 3.64
CA TRP A 214 7.71 -12.47 4.83
C TRP A 214 8.55 -12.06 6.05
N TYR A 215 9.67 -12.73 6.29
CA TYR A 215 10.56 -12.39 7.41
C TYR A 215 11.12 -10.97 7.31
N PHE A 216 11.50 -10.56 6.11
CA PHE A 216 11.97 -9.20 5.86
C PHE A 216 10.86 -8.17 6.10
N MET A 217 9.66 -8.43 5.60
CA MET A 217 8.51 -7.54 5.78
C MET A 217 8.12 -7.42 7.26
N ALA A 218 7.99 -8.53 7.98
CA ALA A 218 7.66 -8.53 9.40
C ALA A 218 8.73 -7.80 10.25
N THR A 219 10.01 -8.01 9.95
CA THR A 219 11.11 -7.29 10.60
C THR A 219 11.06 -5.81 10.27
N SER A 220 10.75 -5.45 9.02
CA SER A 220 10.60 -4.05 8.58
C SER A 220 9.49 -3.33 9.35
N VAL A 221 8.36 -3.99 9.63
CA VAL A 221 7.28 -3.42 10.46
C VAL A 221 7.79 -3.03 11.83
N ILE A 222 8.58 -3.91 12.48
CA ILE A 222 9.16 -3.63 13.81
C ILE A 222 10.10 -2.42 13.73
N VAL A 223 11.04 -2.44 12.79
CA VAL A 223 12.03 -1.37 12.61
C VAL A 223 11.35 -0.03 12.29
N LEU A 224 10.43 -0.02 11.33
CA LEU A 224 9.72 1.19 10.91
C LEU A 224 8.80 1.73 12.02
N THR A 225 8.18 0.85 12.81
CA THR A 225 7.39 1.25 13.98
C THR A 225 8.28 1.95 15.00
N LEU A 226 9.45 1.40 15.30
CA LEU A 226 10.39 2.00 16.27
C LEU A 226 10.95 3.33 15.76
N VAL A 227 11.45 3.38 14.53
CA VAL A 227 12.03 4.59 13.94
C VAL A 227 10.97 5.67 13.76
N GLY A 228 9.82 5.34 13.19
CA GLY A 228 8.71 6.28 13.00
C GLY A 228 8.15 6.81 14.33
N GLY A 229 8.04 5.92 15.34
CA GLY A 229 7.66 6.31 16.71
C GLY A 229 8.64 7.29 17.33
N LEU A 230 9.95 7.03 17.21
CA LEU A 230 10.99 7.96 17.67
C LEU A 230 10.94 9.31 16.94
N ILE A 231 10.76 9.30 15.62
CA ILE A 231 10.62 10.53 14.83
C ILE A 231 9.38 11.32 15.27
N THR A 232 8.26 10.64 15.46
CA THR A 232 7.01 11.27 15.90
C THR A 232 7.20 11.88 17.30
N ASP A 233 7.78 11.14 18.26
CA ASP A 233 7.94 11.59 19.63
C ASP A 233 9.02 12.68 19.81
N LYS A 234 10.09 12.63 19.02
CA LYS A 234 11.23 13.53 19.20
C LYS A 234 11.26 14.72 18.25
N LEU A 235 10.65 14.60 17.07
CA LEU A 235 10.73 15.64 16.04
C LEU A 235 9.37 16.25 15.71
N VAL A 236 8.32 15.44 15.55
CA VAL A 236 7.02 15.92 15.05
C VAL A 236 6.20 16.53 16.17
N ASP A 237 5.89 15.76 17.22
CA ASP A 237 5.03 16.18 18.32
C ASP A 237 5.59 17.40 19.08
N PRO A 238 6.90 17.47 19.42
CA PRO A 238 7.46 18.66 20.09
C PRO A 238 7.36 19.94 19.25
N ARG A 239 7.42 19.85 17.92
CA ARG A 239 7.28 21.01 17.01
C ARG A 239 5.86 21.56 16.94
N LEU A 240 4.86 20.73 17.18
CA LEU A 240 3.46 21.12 17.18
C LEU A 240 3.02 21.72 18.53
N GLY A 241 3.79 21.43 19.59
CA GLY A 241 3.50 21.91 20.93
C GLY A 241 2.32 21.19 21.58
N LYS A 242 1.92 21.68 22.76
CA LYS A 242 0.80 21.10 23.50
C LYS A 242 -0.53 21.47 22.86
N TRP A 243 -1.40 20.48 22.69
CA TRP A 243 -2.75 20.71 22.25
C TRP A 243 -3.53 21.53 23.28
N GLN A 244 -4.12 22.64 22.84
CA GLN A 244 -4.90 23.56 23.69
C GLN A 244 -6.41 23.53 23.36
N GLY A 245 -6.82 22.70 22.40
CA GLY A 245 -8.22 22.58 22.01
C GLY A 245 -9.03 21.75 23.03
N LYS A 246 -10.34 21.98 23.06
CA LYS A 246 -11.25 21.08 23.78
C LYS A 246 -11.40 19.79 23.01
N SER A 247 -11.32 18.67 23.71
CA SER A 247 -11.52 17.34 23.17
C SER A 247 -12.93 16.87 23.54
N ASP A 248 -13.90 17.18 22.70
CA ASP A 248 -15.24 16.57 22.83
C ASP A 248 -15.33 15.24 22.05
N GLU A 249 -14.31 14.92 21.25
CA GLU A 249 -14.23 13.68 20.49
C GLU A 249 -13.53 12.59 21.31
N THR A 250 -14.26 11.52 21.60
CA THR A 250 -13.73 10.33 22.25
C THR A 250 -13.41 9.28 21.19
N LEU A 251 -12.41 8.44 21.48
CA LEU A 251 -12.17 7.23 20.67
C LEU A 251 -13.46 6.46 20.49
N GLN A 252 -13.76 6.08 19.26
CA GLN A 252 -14.91 5.24 18.97
C GLN A 252 -14.81 3.95 19.80
N THR A 253 -15.81 3.72 20.63
CA THR A 253 -15.92 2.46 21.37
C THR A 253 -16.67 1.45 20.54
N LEU A 254 -16.21 0.22 20.55
CA LEU A 254 -16.90 -0.88 19.87
C LEU A 254 -18.31 -1.07 20.45
N THR A 255 -19.28 -1.23 19.58
CA THR A 255 -20.64 -1.65 19.99
C THR A 255 -20.61 -3.07 20.57
N ALA A 256 -21.68 -3.46 21.27
CA ALA A 256 -21.79 -4.84 21.80
C ALA A 256 -21.74 -5.89 20.67
N GLU A 257 -22.36 -5.58 19.54
CA GLU A 257 -22.38 -6.43 18.34
C GLU A 257 -21.00 -6.58 17.71
N GLN A 258 -20.25 -5.47 17.57
CA GLN A 258 -18.87 -5.50 17.06
C GLN A 258 -17.95 -6.31 17.98
N ARG A 259 -18.08 -6.16 19.30
CA ARG A 259 -17.31 -6.95 20.28
C ARG A 259 -17.63 -8.45 20.18
N PHE A 260 -18.90 -8.78 20.04
CA PHE A 260 -19.35 -10.16 19.86
C PHE A 260 -18.80 -10.72 18.53
N GLY A 261 -18.96 -9.98 17.41
CA GLY A 261 -18.45 -10.39 16.11
C GLY A 261 -16.94 -10.63 16.10
N LEU A 262 -16.14 -9.75 16.74
CA LEU A 262 -14.68 -9.95 16.87
C LEU A 262 -14.32 -11.18 17.71
N ARG A 263 -15.10 -11.53 18.74
CA ARG A 263 -14.87 -12.75 19.53
C ARG A 263 -15.11 -14.00 18.67
N ILE A 264 -16.24 -14.04 17.95
CA ILE A 264 -16.57 -15.17 17.08
C ILE A 264 -15.54 -15.32 15.97
N ALA A 265 -15.15 -14.22 15.32
CA ALA A 265 -14.12 -14.26 14.29
C ALA A 265 -12.77 -14.75 14.83
N GLY A 266 -12.39 -14.34 16.04
CA GLY A 266 -11.18 -14.82 16.71
C GLY A 266 -11.22 -16.32 17.02
N ILE A 267 -12.36 -16.82 17.51
CA ILE A 267 -12.56 -18.26 17.75
C ILE A 267 -12.49 -19.04 16.43
N ALA A 268 -13.17 -18.56 15.39
CA ALA A 268 -13.15 -19.21 14.07
C ALA A 268 -11.73 -19.25 13.47
N ALA A 269 -10.98 -18.16 13.61
CA ALA A 269 -9.57 -18.13 13.15
C ALA A 269 -8.70 -19.13 13.90
N LEU A 270 -8.85 -19.24 15.23
CA LEU A 270 -8.12 -20.22 16.04
C LEU A 270 -8.47 -21.66 15.65
N LEU A 271 -9.75 -21.96 15.42
CA LEU A 271 -10.20 -23.29 14.99
C LEU A 271 -9.72 -23.65 13.57
N PHE A 272 -9.48 -22.65 12.71
CA PHE A 272 -8.99 -22.88 11.36
C PHE A 272 -7.48 -23.15 11.33
N VAL A 273 -6.72 -22.59 12.27
CA VAL A 273 -5.25 -22.76 12.36
C VAL A 273 -4.86 -23.99 13.17
N ALA A 274 -5.73 -24.47 14.07
CA ALA A 274 -5.51 -25.67 14.88
C ALA A 274 -5.77 -26.96 14.08
#